data_01c9b40cc5323d14d1ec389dd636d76b
#
_entry.id   01c9b40cc5323d14d1ec389dd636d76b
#
_cell.length_a   1.000
_cell.length_b   1.000
_cell.length_c   1.000
_cell.angle_alpha   90.00
_cell.angle_beta   90.00
_cell.angle_gamma   90.00
#
_symmetry.space_group_name_H-M   'P 1'
#
loop_
_entity.id
_entity.type
_entity.pdbx_description
1 polymer ?
#
loop_
_entity_poly.entity_id
_entity_poly.type
_entity_poly.pdbx_seq_one_letter_code
_entity_poly.pdbx_strand_id
1 'polypeptide(L)'
;MLRLKRKGEDGPVLSPQGQALVEEVDQLAEEVLAPEKEPPAPMTGRQAKNMRRTANAFYFVTVALGLLLGVTLLLNAFAANGVMGVRFFVEPTNAMRGQVPYGSLLITATRPSSRIKPGDIITFNVQDTPGARLTRIVDECLVSNEIPLFRTKRAGDAAPDSMLINITNVLGVKLAVIPGAGYVISFVQAYAAGLAVLAASLLISAVVLRRWVNREHPELKKKHKAKHRGRVRHGLA
;
A
#
# COMPACT_ATOMS: atom_id res chain seq x y z
N MET A 1 -63.18 0.60 -2.08
CA MET A 1 -63.57 0.47 -0.67
C MET A 1 -64.65 -0.59 -0.58
N LEU A 2 -64.31 -1.87 -0.45
CA LEU A 2 -65.26 -2.99 -0.28
C LEU A 2 -65.02 -3.59 1.11
N ARG A 3 -65.85 -3.16 2.05
CA ARG A 3 -65.88 -3.65 3.44
C ARG A 3 -66.73 -4.94 3.45
N LEU A 4 -66.08 -6.07 3.38
CA LEU A 4 -66.76 -7.35 3.60
C LEU A 4 -67.12 -7.49 5.07
N LYS A 5 -68.44 -7.35 5.34
CA LYS A 5 -69.06 -7.55 6.64
C LYS A 5 -69.04 -9.03 6.95
N ARG A 6 -68.16 -9.50 7.86
CA ARG A 6 -68.22 -10.85 8.39
C ARG A 6 -69.46 -11.01 9.23
N LYS A 7 -70.30 -11.90 8.80
CA LYS A 7 -71.49 -12.38 9.51
C LYS A 7 -71.18 -13.74 10.09
N GLY A 8 -71.35 -13.95 11.39
CA GLY A 8 -71.51 -15.26 11.99
C GLY A 8 -70.43 -15.62 13.01
N GLU A 9 -70.64 -15.26 14.27
CA GLU A 9 -70.15 -15.92 15.44
C GLU A 9 -70.86 -17.25 15.56
N ASP A 10 -70.18 -18.35 15.21
CA ASP A 10 -70.38 -19.72 15.64
C ASP A 10 -69.45 -20.64 14.79
N GLY A 11 -68.18 -20.29 14.78
CA GLY A 11 -67.12 -21.14 14.24
C GLY A 11 -66.75 -22.25 15.26
N PRO A 12 -66.38 -23.46 14.85
CA PRO A 12 -65.95 -24.50 15.79
C PRO A 12 -64.79 -24.01 16.59
N VAL A 13 -64.87 -24.21 17.91
CA VAL A 13 -63.81 -23.86 18.86
C VAL A 13 -62.58 -24.67 18.44
N LEU A 14 -61.63 -24.03 17.82
CA LEU A 14 -60.36 -24.64 17.41
C LEU A 14 -59.59 -25.07 18.63
N SER A 15 -59.00 -26.26 18.59
CA SER A 15 -58.08 -26.72 19.62
C SER A 15 -56.90 -25.72 19.77
N PRO A 16 -56.23 -25.70 20.92
CA PRO A 16 -55.09 -24.77 21.12
C PRO A 16 -54.03 -24.86 20.02
N GLN A 17 -53.83 -26.05 19.44
CA GLN A 17 -52.94 -26.25 18.31
C GLN A 17 -53.50 -25.65 16.98
N GLY A 18 -54.83 -25.66 16.78
CA GLY A 18 -55.46 -25.03 15.64
C GLY A 18 -55.38 -23.48 15.71
N GLN A 19 -55.47 -22.91 16.91
CA GLN A 19 -55.30 -21.44 17.10
C GLN A 19 -53.87 -21.01 16.81
N ALA A 20 -52.85 -21.76 17.26
CA ALA A 20 -51.44 -21.48 16.98
C ALA A 20 -51.13 -21.56 15.44
N LEU A 21 -51.75 -22.50 14.75
CA LEU A 21 -51.60 -22.67 13.30
C LEU A 21 -52.23 -21.51 12.51
N VAL A 22 -53.38 -21.00 12.97
CA VAL A 22 -54.03 -19.83 12.38
C VAL A 22 -53.20 -18.57 12.59
N GLU A 23 -52.61 -18.41 13.78
CA GLU A 23 -51.75 -17.28 14.11
C GLU A 23 -50.45 -17.31 13.26
N GLU A 24 -49.88 -18.50 13.07
CA GLU A 24 -48.69 -18.69 12.21
C GLU A 24 -49.01 -18.40 10.73
N VAL A 25 -50.16 -18.81 10.25
CA VAL A 25 -50.65 -18.52 8.88
C VAL A 25 -50.94 -17.02 8.70
N ASP A 26 -51.52 -16.36 9.70
CA ASP A 26 -51.78 -14.92 9.63
C ASP A 26 -50.48 -14.13 9.66
N GLN A 27 -49.45 -14.53 10.44
CA GLN A 27 -48.12 -13.93 10.42
C GLN A 27 -47.43 -14.12 9.09
N LEU A 28 -47.47 -15.31 8.50
CA LEU A 28 -46.91 -15.56 7.16
C LEU A 28 -47.66 -14.79 6.09
N ALA A 29 -48.98 -14.65 6.20
CA ALA A 29 -49.80 -13.86 5.28
C ALA A 29 -49.46 -12.34 5.39
N GLU A 30 -49.19 -11.87 6.59
CA GLU A 30 -48.80 -10.46 6.81
C GLU A 30 -47.37 -10.20 6.29
N GLU A 31 -46.45 -11.19 6.40
CA GLU A 31 -45.10 -11.11 5.83
C GLU A 31 -45.12 -11.13 4.29
N VAL A 32 -45.98 -11.99 3.70
CA VAL A 32 -46.16 -12.11 2.23
C VAL A 32 -46.91 -10.90 1.65
N LEU A 33 -47.85 -10.34 2.40
CA LEU A 33 -48.62 -9.15 2.03
C LEU A 33 -47.93 -7.83 2.44
N ALA A 34 -46.82 -7.92 3.17
CA ALA A 34 -46.04 -6.71 3.45
C ALA A 34 -45.72 -6.00 2.14
N PRO A 35 -46.01 -4.71 1.99
CA PRO A 35 -45.76 -4.01 0.73
C PRO A 35 -44.31 -4.19 0.36
N GLU A 36 -44.08 -4.84 -0.80
CA GLU A 36 -42.75 -4.98 -1.40
C GLU A 36 -42.06 -3.63 -1.29
N LYS A 37 -40.95 -3.59 -0.57
CA LYS A 37 -40.20 -2.36 -0.28
C LYS A 37 -40.05 -1.63 -1.60
N GLU A 38 -40.72 -0.50 -1.75
CA GLU A 38 -40.63 0.31 -2.98
C GLU A 38 -39.15 0.42 -3.39
N PRO A 39 -38.84 0.10 -4.65
CA PRO A 39 -37.46 0.22 -5.13
C PRO A 39 -37.00 1.65 -4.85
N PRO A 40 -35.77 1.83 -4.33
CA PRO A 40 -35.27 3.15 -3.98
C PRO A 40 -35.42 4.08 -5.17
N ALA A 41 -35.95 5.29 -4.90
CA ALA A 41 -36.27 6.28 -5.93
C ALA A 41 -35.07 6.45 -6.90
N PRO A 42 -35.31 6.49 -8.21
CA PRO A 42 -34.26 6.54 -9.21
C PRO A 42 -33.36 7.78 -8.95
N MET A 43 -32.07 7.55 -8.79
CA MET A 43 -31.11 8.61 -8.54
C MET A 43 -31.15 9.65 -9.65
N THR A 44 -31.14 10.94 -9.30
CA THR A 44 -31.06 12.00 -10.29
C THR A 44 -29.76 11.88 -11.09
N GLY A 45 -29.81 12.21 -12.38
CA GLY A 45 -28.63 12.08 -13.27
C GLY A 45 -27.39 12.82 -12.77
N ARG A 46 -27.55 13.82 -11.89
CA ARG A 46 -26.47 14.57 -11.23
C ARG A 46 -25.83 13.75 -10.12
N GLN A 47 -26.62 13.06 -9.32
CA GLN A 47 -26.16 12.15 -8.25
C GLN A 47 -25.40 10.96 -8.83
N ALA A 48 -25.95 10.31 -9.87
CA ALA A 48 -25.29 9.19 -10.56
C ALA A 48 -23.94 9.59 -11.18
N LYS A 49 -23.82 10.81 -11.75
CA LYS A 49 -22.56 11.33 -12.29
C LYS A 49 -21.52 11.60 -11.20
N ASN A 50 -21.94 12.15 -10.07
CA ASN A 50 -21.03 12.39 -8.93
C ASN A 50 -20.57 11.06 -8.33
N MET A 51 -21.45 10.11 -8.09
CA MET A 51 -21.13 8.78 -7.58
C MET A 51 -20.14 8.03 -8.48
N ARG A 52 -20.28 8.17 -9.80
CA ARG A 52 -19.30 7.60 -10.74
C ARG A 52 -17.94 8.31 -10.69
N ARG A 53 -17.91 9.63 -10.50
CA ARG A 53 -16.66 10.38 -10.33
C ARG A 53 -15.95 9.96 -9.05
N THR A 54 -16.66 9.85 -7.94
CA THR A 54 -16.10 9.41 -6.66
C THR A 54 -15.61 7.96 -6.73
N ALA A 55 -16.38 7.05 -7.34
CA ALA A 55 -15.97 5.66 -7.53
C ALA A 55 -14.70 5.53 -8.40
N ASN A 56 -14.59 6.32 -9.47
CA ASN A 56 -13.39 6.34 -10.29
C ASN A 56 -12.20 6.97 -9.54
N ALA A 57 -12.40 8.07 -8.83
CA ALA A 57 -11.35 8.70 -8.02
C ALA A 57 -10.84 7.73 -6.95
N PHE A 58 -11.74 7.07 -6.24
CA PHE A 58 -11.40 6.04 -5.25
C PHE A 58 -10.59 4.90 -5.88
N TYR A 59 -11.00 4.39 -7.04
CA TYR A 59 -10.27 3.37 -7.77
C TYR A 59 -8.84 3.81 -8.13
N PHE A 60 -8.68 5.01 -8.70
CA PHE A 60 -7.35 5.51 -9.07
C PHE A 60 -6.45 5.74 -7.86
N VAL A 61 -6.99 6.28 -6.76
CA VAL A 61 -6.23 6.45 -5.51
C VAL A 61 -5.78 5.10 -4.97
N THR A 62 -6.66 4.10 -4.96
CA THR A 62 -6.32 2.75 -4.48
C THR A 62 -5.26 2.08 -5.35
N VAL A 63 -5.35 2.22 -6.68
CA VAL A 63 -4.33 1.71 -7.60
C VAL A 63 -2.99 2.40 -7.40
N ALA A 64 -2.99 3.73 -7.24
CA ALA A 64 -1.77 4.50 -6.96
C ALA A 64 -1.10 4.08 -5.65
N LEU A 65 -1.91 3.88 -4.60
CA LEU A 65 -1.43 3.38 -3.30
C LEU A 65 -0.86 1.95 -3.41
N GLY A 66 -1.52 1.07 -4.14
CA GLY A 66 -1.04 -0.28 -4.41
C GLY A 66 0.27 -0.31 -5.20
N LEU A 67 0.40 0.57 -6.20
CA LEU A 67 1.63 0.77 -6.96
C LEU A 67 2.77 1.27 -6.06
N LEU A 68 2.51 2.27 -5.22
CA LEU A 68 3.50 2.80 -4.27
C LEU A 68 3.98 1.71 -3.32
N LEU A 69 3.07 0.92 -2.76
CA LEU A 69 3.40 -0.22 -1.91
C LEU A 69 4.23 -1.26 -2.67
N GLY A 70 3.84 -1.62 -3.89
CA GLY A 70 4.56 -2.56 -4.74
C GLY A 70 5.98 -2.10 -5.05
N VAL A 71 6.16 -0.82 -5.40
CA VAL A 71 7.49 -0.22 -5.62
C VAL A 71 8.34 -0.26 -4.35
N THR A 72 7.76 0.04 -3.19
CA THR A 72 8.49 0.02 -1.91
C THR A 72 8.92 -1.41 -1.54
N LEU A 73 8.07 -2.41 -1.74
CA LEU A 73 8.41 -3.82 -1.51
C LEU A 73 9.48 -4.30 -2.49
N LEU A 74 9.41 -3.88 -3.75
CA LEU A 74 10.40 -4.19 -4.76
C LEU A 74 11.77 -3.59 -4.42
N LEU A 75 11.81 -2.29 -4.05
CA LEU A 75 13.03 -1.63 -3.58
C LEU A 75 13.63 -2.34 -2.36
N ASN A 76 12.78 -2.84 -1.47
CA ASN A 76 13.22 -3.61 -0.31
C ASN A 76 13.86 -4.95 -0.72
N ALA A 77 13.24 -5.69 -1.64
CA ALA A 77 13.81 -6.93 -2.17
C ALA A 77 15.16 -6.68 -2.86
N PHE A 78 15.29 -5.58 -3.60
CA PHE A 78 16.56 -5.18 -4.21
C PHE A 78 17.60 -4.71 -3.18
N ALA A 79 17.16 -4.07 -2.09
CA ALA A 79 18.05 -3.66 -1.01
C ALA A 79 18.73 -4.86 -0.34
N ALA A 80 18.03 -5.98 -0.19
CA ALA A 80 18.57 -7.18 0.43
C ALA A 80 19.66 -7.85 -0.43
N ASN A 81 19.46 -7.89 -1.75
CA ASN A 81 20.32 -8.66 -2.66
C ASN A 81 21.31 -7.79 -3.45
N GLY A 82 21.11 -6.47 -3.52
CA GLY A 82 21.86 -5.56 -4.40
C GLY A 82 21.60 -5.81 -5.88
N VAL A 83 21.44 -4.76 -6.66
CA VAL A 83 21.27 -4.86 -8.11
C VAL A 83 22.38 -4.08 -8.79
N MET A 84 23.09 -4.71 -9.70
CA MET A 84 24.20 -4.09 -10.44
C MET A 84 25.25 -3.42 -9.55
N GLY A 85 25.51 -4.00 -8.35
CA GLY A 85 26.46 -3.45 -7.37
C GLY A 85 25.93 -2.26 -6.56
N VAL A 86 24.67 -1.85 -6.75
CA VAL A 86 24.03 -0.82 -5.93
C VAL A 86 23.19 -1.46 -4.83
N ARG A 87 23.30 -0.94 -3.61
CA ARG A 87 22.57 -1.43 -2.44
C ARG A 87 21.93 -0.26 -1.70
N PHE A 88 20.83 -0.54 -1.03
CA PHE A 88 20.05 0.44 -0.27
C PHE A 88 20.04 0.04 1.20
N PHE A 89 20.39 0.98 2.08
CA PHE A 89 20.41 0.75 3.52
C PHE A 89 19.65 1.87 4.23
N VAL A 90 18.95 1.51 5.30
CA VAL A 90 18.40 2.51 6.22
C VAL A 90 19.45 2.74 7.32
N GLU A 91 19.80 3.98 7.59
CA GLU A 91 20.74 4.33 8.67
C GLU A 91 20.01 4.28 10.02
N PRO A 92 20.32 3.29 10.88
CA PRO A 92 19.62 3.07 12.14
C PRO A 92 20.25 3.85 13.31
N THR A 93 21.30 4.64 13.07
CA THR A 93 22.08 5.28 14.14
C THR A 93 22.31 6.75 13.90
N ASN A 94 22.63 7.47 14.96
CA ASN A 94 23.07 8.87 14.88
C ASN A 94 24.58 9.03 14.72
N ALA A 95 25.31 7.92 14.52
CA ALA A 95 26.78 7.93 14.48
C ALA A 95 27.38 8.73 13.31
N MET A 96 26.57 8.95 12.28
CA MET A 96 26.94 9.73 11.09
C MET A 96 26.19 11.06 11.00
N ARG A 97 25.74 11.60 12.14
CA ARG A 97 24.99 12.85 12.22
C ARG A 97 25.71 13.99 11.48
N GLY A 98 24.98 14.69 10.62
CA GLY A 98 25.51 15.75 9.77
C GLY A 98 25.84 15.30 8.33
N GLN A 99 26.26 14.05 8.13
CA GLN A 99 26.53 13.50 6.80
C GLN A 99 25.49 12.47 6.33
N VAL A 100 24.99 11.65 7.25
CA VAL A 100 23.91 10.68 7.04
C VAL A 100 22.99 10.77 8.26
N PRO A 101 21.91 11.55 8.20
CA PRO A 101 20.97 11.66 9.30
C PRO A 101 20.30 10.32 9.64
N TYR A 102 19.94 10.13 10.91
CA TYR A 102 19.14 8.99 11.36
C TYR A 102 17.87 8.84 10.52
N GLY A 103 17.50 7.60 10.18
CA GLY A 103 16.31 7.34 9.36
C GLY A 103 16.45 7.74 7.88
N SER A 104 17.67 8.05 7.42
CA SER A 104 17.93 8.27 6.00
C SER A 104 18.02 6.96 5.22
N LEU A 105 17.65 7.01 3.96
CA LEU A 105 17.97 5.98 2.99
C LEU A 105 19.34 6.28 2.39
N LEU A 106 20.28 5.39 2.63
CA LEU A 106 21.63 5.44 2.09
C LEU A 106 21.71 4.56 0.84
N ILE A 107 22.13 5.14 -0.27
CA ILE A 107 22.40 4.44 -1.52
C ILE A 107 23.91 4.27 -1.63
N THR A 108 24.36 3.02 -1.74
CA THR A 108 25.78 2.67 -1.84
C THR A 108 26.07 1.89 -3.12
N ALA A 109 27.29 1.99 -3.61
CA ALA A 109 27.76 1.15 -4.71
C ALA A 109 28.99 0.38 -4.30
N THR A 110 29.09 -0.86 -4.76
CA THR A 110 30.29 -1.67 -4.64
C THR A 110 31.42 -1.03 -5.45
N ARG A 111 32.57 -0.78 -4.82
CA ARG A 111 33.76 -0.24 -5.47
C ARG A 111 34.97 -1.12 -5.18
N PRO A 112 35.92 -1.25 -6.12
CA PRO A 112 37.19 -1.90 -5.84
C PRO A 112 37.95 -1.09 -4.78
N SER A 113 38.74 -1.80 -3.95
CA SER A 113 39.50 -1.18 -2.85
C SER A 113 40.39 -0.02 -3.29
N SER A 114 40.98 -0.12 -4.49
CA SER A 114 41.83 0.92 -5.07
C SER A 114 41.16 2.25 -5.32
N ARG A 115 39.82 2.27 -5.34
CA ARG A 115 39.01 3.49 -5.54
C ARG A 115 38.41 4.05 -4.27
N ILE A 116 38.60 3.38 -3.14
CA ILE A 116 38.16 3.85 -1.83
C ILE A 116 39.24 4.74 -1.26
N LYS A 117 38.89 5.94 -0.83
CA LYS A 117 39.83 6.98 -0.35
C LYS A 117 39.45 7.44 1.06
N PRO A 118 40.40 7.98 1.82
CA PRO A 118 40.10 8.70 3.04
C PRO A 118 39.05 9.78 2.78
N GLY A 119 38.04 9.88 3.67
CA GLY A 119 36.87 10.75 3.53
C GLY A 119 35.66 10.10 2.88
N ASP A 120 35.82 8.95 2.20
CA ASP A 120 34.66 8.19 1.68
C ASP A 120 33.83 7.63 2.84
N ILE A 121 32.53 7.57 2.64
CA ILE A 121 31.63 6.93 3.60
C ILE A 121 31.32 5.52 3.09
N ILE A 122 31.66 4.53 3.91
CA ILE A 122 31.48 3.11 3.62
C ILE A 122 30.43 2.50 4.56
N THR A 123 29.68 1.55 4.04
CA THR A 123 28.84 0.65 4.82
C THR A 123 29.43 -0.74 4.80
N PHE A 124 29.54 -1.38 5.96
CA PHE A 124 30.16 -2.68 6.11
C PHE A 124 29.41 -3.56 7.11
N ASN A 125 29.61 -4.88 7.00
CA ASN A 125 29.12 -5.84 7.99
C ASN A 125 30.05 -5.87 9.20
N VAL A 126 29.47 -5.89 10.40
CA VAL A 126 30.22 -6.11 11.65
C VAL A 126 30.58 -7.59 11.76
N GLN A 127 31.86 -7.90 11.99
CA GLN A 127 32.36 -9.29 12.00
C GLN A 127 31.68 -10.12 13.10
N ASP A 128 31.51 -9.58 14.28
CA ASP A 128 31.04 -10.31 15.46
C ASP A 128 29.53 -10.37 15.63
N THR A 129 28.77 -9.70 14.74
CA THR A 129 27.30 -9.63 14.84
C THR A 129 26.68 -9.88 13.48
N PRO A 130 26.21 -11.10 13.20
CA PRO A 130 25.59 -11.44 11.93
C PRO A 130 24.41 -10.50 11.61
N GLY A 131 24.42 -9.91 10.42
CA GLY A 131 23.37 -9.00 9.97
C GLY A 131 23.48 -7.55 10.47
N ALA A 132 24.37 -7.28 11.44
CA ALA A 132 24.63 -5.91 11.86
C ALA A 132 25.48 -5.18 10.82
N ARG A 133 25.05 -3.96 10.49
CA ARG A 133 25.71 -3.10 9.51
C ARG A 133 26.01 -1.75 10.14
N LEU A 134 27.17 -1.21 9.82
CA LEU A 134 27.58 0.10 10.28
C LEU A 134 28.00 0.96 9.10
N THR A 135 27.75 2.25 9.21
CA THR A 135 28.20 3.27 8.28
C THR A 135 29.23 4.15 8.97
N ARG A 136 30.40 4.35 8.32
CA ARG A 136 31.52 5.10 8.86
C ARG A 136 32.26 5.88 7.75
N ILE A 137 33.01 6.88 8.15
CA ILE A 137 33.93 7.59 7.28
C ILE A 137 35.26 6.83 7.28
N VAL A 138 35.84 6.60 6.11
CA VAL A 138 37.20 6.08 6.00
C VAL A 138 38.18 7.16 6.46
N ASP A 139 38.95 6.86 7.48
CA ASP A 139 40.00 7.75 7.98
C ASP A 139 41.33 7.44 7.28
N GLU A 140 41.68 6.15 7.19
CA GLU A 140 42.94 5.72 6.63
C GLU A 140 42.76 4.40 5.84
N CYS A 141 43.48 4.29 4.73
CA CYS A 141 43.56 3.06 3.94
C CYS A 141 44.90 2.37 4.21
N LEU A 142 44.86 1.16 4.68
CA LEU A 142 46.00 0.34 5.03
C LEU A 142 46.06 -0.93 4.16
N VAL A 143 47.24 -1.51 4.02
CA VAL A 143 47.40 -2.82 3.38
C VAL A 143 48.21 -3.71 4.32
N SER A 144 47.68 -4.88 4.66
CA SER A 144 48.39 -5.88 5.46
C SER A 144 48.28 -7.23 4.76
N ASN A 145 49.40 -7.85 4.49
CA ASN A 145 49.47 -9.13 3.77
C ASN A 145 48.68 -9.12 2.44
N GLU A 146 48.84 -8.05 1.66
CA GLU A 146 48.13 -7.82 0.39
C GLU A 146 46.60 -7.61 0.52
N ILE A 147 46.05 -7.61 1.74
CA ILE A 147 44.67 -7.40 2.02
C ILE A 147 44.43 -5.93 2.34
N PRO A 148 43.54 -5.22 1.60
CA PRO A 148 43.15 -3.85 1.92
C PRO A 148 42.35 -3.83 3.21
N LEU A 149 42.76 -2.97 4.14
CA LEU A 149 42.11 -2.68 5.41
C LEU A 149 41.77 -1.20 5.50
N PHE A 150 40.65 -0.90 6.13
CA PHE A 150 40.21 0.47 6.30
C PHE A 150 40.06 0.79 7.80
N ARG A 151 40.72 1.86 8.24
CA ARG A 151 40.44 2.44 9.52
C ARG A 151 39.32 3.48 9.36
N THR A 152 38.33 3.43 10.22
CA THR A 152 37.13 4.23 10.08
C THR A 152 36.90 5.10 11.31
N LYS A 153 36.03 6.12 11.16
CA LYS A 153 35.60 6.95 12.27
C LYS A 153 34.12 7.36 12.12
N ARG A 154 33.52 7.79 13.21
CA ARG A 154 32.19 8.41 13.20
C ARG A 154 32.29 9.85 12.70
N ALA A 155 31.16 10.38 12.23
CA ALA A 155 31.10 11.78 11.91
C ALA A 155 31.22 12.65 13.19
N GLY A 156 32.22 13.53 13.20
CA GLY A 156 32.48 14.41 14.34
C GLY A 156 33.51 13.88 15.34
N ASP A 157 33.90 12.61 15.26
CA ASP A 157 34.96 12.08 16.13
C ASP A 157 36.32 12.47 15.60
N ALA A 158 37.19 12.93 16.52
CA ALA A 158 38.58 13.23 16.19
C ALA A 158 39.46 11.98 16.13
N ALA A 159 39.14 10.95 16.93
CA ALA A 159 39.86 9.69 16.98
C ALA A 159 39.21 8.64 16.09
N PRO A 160 40.01 7.84 15.38
CA PRO A 160 39.48 6.72 14.59
C PRO A 160 39.03 5.55 15.50
N ASP A 161 38.18 4.69 14.93
CA ASP A 161 37.75 3.45 15.55
C ASP A 161 38.97 2.52 15.74
N SER A 162 38.99 1.75 16.80
CA SER A 162 40.08 0.78 17.06
C SER A 162 40.06 -0.43 16.10
N MET A 163 38.92 -0.71 15.48
CA MET A 163 38.69 -1.83 14.61
C MET A 163 39.12 -1.50 13.17
N LEU A 164 39.85 -2.43 12.55
CA LEU A 164 40.16 -2.36 11.12
C LEU A 164 39.14 -3.17 10.33
N ILE A 165 38.64 -2.58 9.25
CA ILE A 165 37.65 -3.20 8.40
C ILE A 165 38.28 -3.78 7.15
N ASN A 166 38.10 -5.10 6.96
CA ASN A 166 38.55 -5.78 5.75
C ASN A 166 37.64 -5.42 4.57
N ILE A 167 38.22 -5.31 3.37
CA ILE A 167 37.48 -5.07 2.12
C ILE A 167 36.34 -6.07 1.89
N THR A 168 36.52 -7.32 2.31
CA THR A 168 35.47 -8.36 2.17
C THR A 168 34.18 -8.05 2.94
N ASN A 169 34.29 -7.28 4.01
CA ASN A 169 33.16 -6.86 4.82
C ASN A 169 32.50 -5.59 4.31
N VAL A 170 33.15 -4.85 3.40
CA VAL A 170 32.62 -3.62 2.83
C VAL A 170 31.51 -3.94 1.84
N LEU A 171 30.31 -3.47 2.13
CA LEU A 171 29.13 -3.65 1.30
C LEU A 171 29.07 -2.64 0.17
N GLY A 172 29.59 -1.43 0.39
CA GLY A 172 29.64 -0.39 -0.62
C GLY A 172 30.02 0.99 -0.07
N VAL A 173 30.30 1.88 -0.99
CA VAL A 173 30.62 3.30 -0.76
C VAL A 173 29.39 4.15 -1.04
N LYS A 174 29.15 5.15 -0.23
CA LYS A 174 28.02 6.08 -0.36
C LYS A 174 28.02 6.73 -1.75
N LEU A 175 26.88 6.64 -2.44
CA LEU A 175 26.57 7.41 -3.64
C LEU A 175 25.67 8.59 -3.32
N ALA A 176 24.57 8.34 -2.58
CA ALA A 176 23.59 9.35 -2.24
C ALA A 176 22.93 9.06 -0.90
N VAL A 177 22.33 10.09 -0.30
CA VAL A 177 21.53 9.99 0.92
C VAL A 177 20.21 10.69 0.68
N ILE A 178 19.11 10.03 1.03
CA ILE A 178 17.76 10.61 0.99
C ILE A 178 17.27 10.72 2.43
N PRO A 179 17.30 11.90 3.04
CA PRO A 179 16.88 12.09 4.42
C PRO A 179 15.41 11.71 4.62
N GLY A 180 15.11 11.02 5.72
CA GLY A 180 13.75 10.65 6.09
C GLY A 180 13.12 9.49 5.30
N ALA A 181 13.65 9.13 4.13
CA ALA A 181 13.10 8.04 3.32
C ALA A 181 13.20 6.66 4.01
N GLY A 182 14.18 6.49 4.88
CA GLY A 182 14.34 5.27 5.66
C GLY A 182 13.18 4.99 6.61
N TYR A 183 12.54 6.03 7.17
CA TYR A 183 11.35 5.85 8.02
C TYR A 183 10.20 5.22 7.25
N VAL A 184 9.95 5.66 6.02
CA VAL A 184 8.91 5.11 5.17
C VAL A 184 9.19 3.65 4.85
N ILE A 185 10.44 3.34 4.49
CA ILE A 185 10.87 1.97 4.19
C ILE A 185 10.73 1.07 5.41
N SER A 186 11.22 1.51 6.57
CA SER A 186 11.12 0.73 7.83
C SER A 186 9.66 0.52 8.24
N PHE A 187 8.81 1.53 8.10
CA PHE A 187 7.37 1.41 8.35
C PHE A 187 6.73 0.37 7.42
N VAL A 188 6.98 0.45 6.12
CA VAL A 188 6.45 -0.52 5.15
C VAL A 188 6.97 -1.93 5.42
N GLN A 189 8.24 -2.08 5.82
CA GLN A 189 8.82 -3.38 6.19
C GLN A 189 8.14 -3.97 7.41
N ALA A 190 7.95 -3.17 8.46
CA ALA A 190 7.33 -3.61 9.71
C ALA A 190 5.86 -4.05 9.52
N TYR A 191 5.13 -3.37 8.64
CA TYR A 191 3.70 -3.59 8.44
C TYR A 191 3.34 -4.19 7.07
N ALA A 192 4.31 -4.74 6.32
CA ALA A 192 4.15 -5.18 4.95
C ALA A 192 2.94 -6.11 4.73
N ALA A 193 2.78 -7.12 5.60
CA ALA A 193 1.66 -8.07 5.50
C ALA A 193 0.30 -7.38 5.71
N GLY A 194 0.17 -6.55 6.75
CA GLY A 194 -1.06 -5.81 7.03
C GLY A 194 -1.41 -4.81 5.91
N LEU A 195 -0.40 -4.10 5.40
CA LEU A 195 -0.59 -3.17 4.28
C LEU A 195 -0.99 -3.88 2.99
N ALA A 196 -0.45 -5.08 2.73
CA ALA A 196 -0.82 -5.88 1.58
C ALA A 196 -2.29 -6.34 1.65
N VAL A 197 -2.74 -6.84 2.80
CA VAL A 197 -4.14 -7.23 3.04
C VAL A 197 -5.07 -6.02 2.89
N LEU A 198 -4.71 -4.89 3.48
CA LEU A 198 -5.47 -3.65 3.38
C LEU A 198 -5.57 -3.16 1.92
N ALA A 199 -4.46 -3.17 1.18
CA ALA A 199 -4.45 -2.79 -0.23
C ALA A 199 -5.31 -3.72 -1.07
N ALA A 200 -5.24 -5.04 -0.84
CA ALA A 200 -6.07 -6.02 -1.54
C ALA A 200 -7.57 -5.81 -1.26
N SER A 201 -7.96 -5.60 0.00
CA SER A 201 -9.35 -5.35 0.40
C SER A 201 -9.90 -4.06 -0.22
N LEU A 202 -9.11 -2.99 -0.24
CA LEU A 202 -9.47 -1.73 -0.89
C LEU A 202 -9.61 -1.89 -2.40
N LEU A 203 -8.73 -2.64 -3.06
CA LEU A 203 -8.84 -2.93 -4.50
C LEU A 203 -10.10 -3.70 -4.83
N ILE A 204 -10.41 -4.76 -4.07
CA ILE A 204 -11.63 -5.54 -4.25
C ILE A 204 -12.85 -4.64 -4.09
N SER A 205 -12.91 -3.84 -3.01
CA SER A 205 -14.00 -2.90 -2.75
C SER A 205 -14.15 -1.88 -3.87
N ALA A 206 -13.04 -1.34 -4.37
CA ALA A 206 -13.04 -0.36 -5.48
C ALA A 206 -13.55 -0.99 -6.79
N VAL A 207 -13.15 -2.23 -7.08
CA VAL A 207 -13.63 -2.96 -8.28
C VAL A 207 -15.12 -3.29 -8.16
N VAL A 208 -15.57 -3.76 -7.00
CA VAL A 208 -16.99 -4.07 -6.75
C VAL A 208 -17.83 -2.81 -6.89
N LEU A 209 -17.45 -1.73 -6.22
CA LEU A 209 -18.14 -0.45 -6.29
C LEU A 209 -18.23 0.08 -7.74
N ARG A 210 -17.11 0.01 -8.48
CA ARG A 210 -17.07 0.43 -9.88
C ARG A 210 -17.97 -0.44 -10.77
N ARG A 211 -17.99 -1.77 -10.54
CA ARG A 211 -18.87 -2.69 -11.27
C ARG A 211 -20.33 -2.42 -10.96
N TRP A 212 -20.65 -2.22 -9.68
CA TRP A 212 -22.02 -1.93 -9.23
C TRP A 212 -22.54 -0.63 -9.85
N VAL A 213 -21.81 0.48 -9.72
CA VAL A 213 -22.16 1.77 -10.35
C VAL A 213 -22.32 1.68 -11.87
N ASN A 214 -21.49 0.87 -12.54
CA ASN A 214 -21.57 0.68 -13.99
C ASN A 214 -22.73 -0.22 -14.43
N ARG A 215 -23.26 -1.09 -13.56
CA ARG A 215 -24.40 -1.96 -13.84
C ARG A 215 -25.73 -1.21 -13.70
N GLU A 216 -25.89 -0.43 -12.66
CA GLU A 216 -27.13 0.30 -12.38
C GLU A 216 -27.36 1.48 -13.33
N HIS A 217 -26.30 2.04 -13.92
CA HIS A 217 -26.41 3.20 -14.81
C HIS A 217 -25.75 3.03 -16.18
N PRO A 218 -26.21 2.07 -17.01
CA PRO A 218 -25.64 1.82 -18.34
C PRO A 218 -25.81 2.99 -19.30
N GLU A 219 -26.79 3.86 -19.06
CA GLU A 219 -27.09 5.04 -19.88
C GLU A 219 -25.96 6.07 -19.91
N LEU A 220 -25.17 6.16 -18.84
CA LEU A 220 -24.02 7.05 -18.75
C LEU A 220 -22.88 6.66 -19.69
N LYS A 221 -22.79 5.38 -20.07
CA LYS A 221 -21.81 4.89 -21.08
C LYS A 221 -22.16 5.35 -22.51
N LYS A 222 -23.47 5.42 -22.84
CA LYS A 222 -23.93 5.79 -24.19
C LYS A 222 -23.65 7.25 -24.50
N LYS A 223 -23.83 8.17 -23.54
CA LYS A 223 -23.56 9.61 -23.72
C LYS A 223 -22.09 9.94 -24.01
N HIS A 224 -21.14 9.19 -23.42
CA HIS A 224 -19.71 9.42 -23.66
C HIS A 224 -19.25 8.98 -25.07
N LYS A 225 -19.78 7.84 -25.55
CA LYS A 225 -19.49 7.36 -26.93
C LYS A 225 -20.09 8.28 -28.00
N ALA A 226 -21.29 8.83 -27.75
CA ALA A 226 -21.93 9.77 -28.67
C ALA A 226 -21.17 11.10 -28.78
N LYS A 227 -20.66 11.63 -27.64
CA LYS A 227 -19.87 12.88 -27.63
C LYS A 227 -18.50 12.73 -28.31
N HIS A 228 -17.88 11.57 -28.23
CA HIS A 228 -16.62 11.27 -28.93
C HIS A 228 -16.83 11.12 -30.43
N ARG A 229 -17.91 10.47 -30.88
CA ARG A 229 -18.24 10.33 -32.30
C ARG A 229 -18.61 11.68 -32.96
N GLY A 230 -19.30 12.57 -32.22
CA GLY A 230 -19.63 13.92 -32.70
C GLY A 230 -18.39 14.80 -32.91
N ARG A 231 -17.38 14.68 -32.06
CA ARG A 231 -16.14 15.48 -32.15
C ARG A 231 -15.22 15.07 -33.32
N VAL A 232 -15.24 13.81 -33.69
CA VAL A 232 -14.44 13.28 -34.83
C VAL A 232 -15.06 13.68 -36.18
N ARG A 233 -16.39 13.88 -36.23
CA ARG A 233 -17.06 14.31 -37.49
C ARG A 233 -16.90 15.80 -37.80
N HIS A 234 -16.68 16.66 -36.79
CA HIS A 234 -16.46 18.10 -37.01
C HIS A 234 -15.00 18.49 -37.23
N GLY A 235 -14.05 17.55 -37.16
CA GLY A 235 -12.63 17.80 -37.41
C GLY A 235 -12.16 17.41 -38.83
N LEU A 236 -13.08 17.01 -39.69
CA LEU A 236 -12.79 16.57 -41.08
C LEU A 236 -13.59 17.36 -42.13
N ALA A 237 -14.06 18.56 -41.77
CA ALA A 237 -14.67 19.50 -42.72
C ALA A 237 -13.86 20.78 -42.82
#